data_a71f4c81ab6d6f1251da62a05dba0dad
#
_entry.id   a71f4c81ab6d6f1251da62a05dba0dad
#
_cell.length_a   1.000
_cell.length_b   1.000
_cell.length_c   1.000
_cell.angle_alpha   90.00
_cell.angle_beta   90.00
_cell.angle_gamma   90.00
#
_symmetry.space_group_name_H-M   'P 1'
#
loop_
_entity.id
_entity.type
_entity.pdbx_description
1 polymer ?
#
loop_
_entity_poly.entity_id
_entity_poly.type
_entity_poly.pdbx_seq_one_letter_code
_entity_poly.pdbx_strand_id
1 'polypeptide(L)'
;RKHGILNVYHSNGFINPKPLDELCKTLDAANVDLKWFSEDLYSTMSQGRLAPVLETLKTLRKRGVWLEITNLVVPGYNDDPKVIRKMTTWIASELGPDVPLHFSRFSPTYRLKNLPPTPVPTLEKARVIAQSSGLMYVYIGNVVGHEAENTYCPGCKKVVIRRVSYSILSVDLKAGRCAHCKTPIAGIWD
;
A
#
# COMPACT_ATOMS: atom_id res chain seq x y z
N ARG A 1 -2.48 9.68 21.89
CA ARG A 1 -2.49 8.56 22.90
C ARG A 1 -3.08 8.98 24.24
N LYS A 2 -2.82 10.20 24.72
CA LYS A 2 -3.33 10.67 26.04
C LYS A 2 -4.87 10.61 26.19
N HIS A 3 -5.60 10.56 25.07
CA HIS A 3 -7.07 10.51 25.03
C HIS A 3 -7.60 9.26 24.29
N GLY A 4 -6.80 8.19 24.15
CA GLY A 4 -7.20 6.97 23.43
C GLY A 4 -7.34 7.13 21.91
N ILE A 5 -6.84 8.24 21.34
CA ILE A 5 -6.90 8.50 19.89
C ILE A 5 -5.69 7.85 19.22
N LEU A 6 -5.94 7.08 18.15
CA LEU A 6 -4.90 6.54 17.30
C LEU A 6 -4.40 7.59 16.31
N ASN A 7 -3.08 7.67 16.16
CA ASN A 7 -2.42 8.58 15.23
C ASN A 7 -2.11 7.87 13.92
N VAL A 8 -2.72 8.31 12.84
CA VAL A 8 -2.49 7.79 11.49
C VAL A 8 -1.82 8.87 10.63
N TYR A 9 -0.79 8.50 9.91
CA TYR A 9 0.03 9.38 9.08
C TYR A 9 -0.04 8.98 7.61
N HIS A 10 -0.29 9.96 6.73
CA HIS A 10 -0.14 9.78 5.29
C HIS A 10 1.03 10.63 4.80
N SER A 11 1.96 10.03 4.04
CA SER A 11 3.21 10.68 3.67
C SER A 11 3.79 10.15 2.36
N ASN A 12 4.66 10.97 1.75
CA ASN A 12 5.53 10.53 0.65
C ASN A 12 6.78 9.76 1.14
N GLY A 13 6.95 9.59 2.43
CA GLY A 13 8.05 8.85 3.04
C GLY A 13 9.42 9.55 2.96
N PHE A 14 9.53 10.75 2.42
CA PHE A 14 10.79 11.46 2.29
C PHE A 14 11.07 12.31 3.54
N ILE A 15 11.54 11.65 4.60
CA ILE A 15 11.80 12.24 5.92
C ILE A 15 13.20 11.85 6.42
N ASN A 16 13.85 12.74 7.15
CA ASN A 16 15.14 12.45 7.76
C ASN A 16 15.01 11.47 8.94
N PRO A 17 16.04 10.64 9.22
CA PRO A 17 15.98 9.59 10.25
C PRO A 17 15.59 10.10 11.64
N LYS A 18 16.19 11.21 12.11
CA LYS A 18 15.92 11.75 13.46
C LYS A 18 14.47 12.21 13.65
N PRO A 19 13.85 13.03 12.76
CA PRO A 19 12.43 13.34 12.83
C PRO A 19 11.53 12.10 12.72
N LEU A 20 11.89 11.12 11.89
CA LEU A 20 11.14 9.87 11.77
C LEU A 20 11.14 9.08 13.07
N ASP A 21 12.30 8.96 13.74
CA ASP A 21 12.39 8.28 15.04
C ASP A 21 11.53 8.95 16.12
N GLU A 22 11.48 10.28 16.15
CA GLU A 22 10.60 11.02 17.06
C GLU A 22 9.11 10.78 16.74
N LEU A 23 8.74 10.82 15.45
CA LEU A 23 7.38 10.57 15.00
C LEU A 23 6.90 9.16 15.39
N CYS A 24 7.74 8.14 15.22
CA CYS A 24 7.42 6.75 15.54
C CYS A 24 7.08 6.51 17.02
N LYS A 25 7.48 7.39 17.95
CA LYS A 25 7.13 7.26 19.37
C LYS A 25 5.64 7.39 19.63
N THR A 26 4.91 8.08 18.76
CA THR A 26 3.49 8.38 18.93
C THR A 26 2.62 7.87 17.80
N LEU A 27 3.22 7.41 16.70
CA LEU A 27 2.52 6.94 15.52
C LEU A 27 2.01 5.50 15.72
N ASP A 28 0.76 5.25 15.38
CA ASP A 28 0.12 3.93 15.43
C ASP A 28 0.09 3.28 14.04
N ALA A 29 -0.22 4.07 13.00
CA ALA A 29 -0.26 3.60 11.61
C ALA A 29 0.25 4.64 10.62
N ALA A 30 0.73 4.18 9.48
CA ALA A 30 1.15 5.02 8.36
C ALA A 30 0.72 4.41 7.03
N ASN A 31 0.24 5.26 6.11
CA ASN A 31 0.17 4.95 4.69
C ASN A 31 1.23 5.79 3.98
N VAL A 32 2.14 5.12 3.27
CA VAL A 32 3.28 5.78 2.61
C VAL A 32 3.20 5.59 1.10
N ASP A 33 3.31 6.70 0.37
CA ASP A 33 3.41 6.71 -1.08
C ASP A 33 4.81 6.25 -1.53
N LEU A 34 4.95 5.02 -1.98
CA LEU A 34 6.11 4.57 -2.75
C LEU A 34 5.83 4.85 -4.24
N LYS A 35 6.12 6.08 -4.67
CA LYS A 35 5.70 6.59 -6.00
C LYS A 35 6.40 5.89 -7.16
N TRP A 36 7.70 5.65 -7.03
CA TRP A 36 8.55 5.05 -8.06
C TRP A 36 9.44 3.96 -7.45
N PHE A 37 9.81 2.96 -8.24
CA PHE A 37 10.87 2.02 -7.85
C PHE A 37 12.09 2.16 -8.78
N SER A 38 12.46 3.43 -9.01
CA SER A 38 13.56 3.89 -9.86
C SER A 38 14.13 5.18 -9.28
N GLU A 39 15.44 5.25 -9.14
CA GLU A 39 16.13 6.47 -8.67
C GLU A 39 15.96 7.62 -9.66
N ASP A 40 16.05 7.32 -10.97
CA ASP A 40 15.88 8.32 -12.03
C ASP A 40 14.49 8.96 -11.98
N LEU A 41 13.43 8.15 -11.81
CA LEU A 41 12.07 8.68 -11.70
C LEU A 41 11.86 9.45 -10.39
N TYR A 42 12.47 9.03 -9.27
CA TYR A 42 12.44 9.84 -8.05
C TYR A 42 13.11 11.19 -8.25
N SER A 43 14.27 11.23 -8.90
CA SER A 43 15.00 12.47 -9.16
C SER A 43 14.23 13.38 -10.12
N THR A 44 13.79 12.87 -11.25
CA THR A 44 13.20 13.67 -12.34
C THR A 44 11.75 14.07 -12.08
N MET A 45 10.93 13.16 -11.52
CA MET A 45 9.50 13.37 -11.35
C MET A 45 9.12 13.90 -9.96
N SER A 46 9.88 13.55 -8.93
CA SER A 46 9.56 13.89 -7.55
C SER A 46 10.60 14.80 -6.88
N GLN A 47 11.70 15.13 -7.56
CA GLN A 47 12.82 15.90 -7.02
C GLN A 47 13.33 15.32 -5.68
N GLY A 48 13.30 14.00 -5.56
CA GLY A 48 13.66 13.24 -4.37
C GLY A 48 14.63 12.11 -4.69
N ARG A 49 14.73 11.16 -3.78
CA ARG A 49 15.57 9.96 -3.92
C ARG A 49 14.80 8.73 -3.43
N LEU A 50 15.03 7.58 -4.05
CA LEU A 50 14.39 6.31 -3.67
C LEU A 50 14.89 5.81 -2.31
N ALA A 51 16.21 5.79 -2.10
CA ALA A 51 16.81 5.20 -0.91
C ALA A 51 16.25 5.74 0.42
N PRO A 52 16.08 7.06 0.65
CA PRO A 52 15.49 7.57 1.89
C PRO A 52 14.04 7.09 2.11
N VAL A 53 13.25 6.93 1.05
CA VAL A 53 11.87 6.42 1.16
C VAL A 53 11.88 4.94 1.58
N LEU A 54 12.75 4.12 1.00
CA LEU A 54 12.89 2.72 1.39
C LEU A 54 13.33 2.57 2.84
N GLU A 55 14.28 3.41 3.31
CA GLU A 55 14.70 3.40 4.71
C GLU A 55 13.57 3.86 5.67
N THR A 56 12.73 4.81 5.24
CA THR A 56 11.54 5.20 6.00
C THR A 56 10.58 4.02 6.17
N LEU A 57 10.29 3.28 5.10
CA LEU A 57 9.42 2.10 5.15
C LEU A 57 9.96 1.03 6.10
N LYS A 58 11.26 0.72 6.01
CA LYS A 58 11.94 -0.23 6.93
C LYS A 58 11.87 0.24 8.38
N THR A 59 12.11 1.53 8.61
CA THR A 59 12.09 2.11 9.97
C THR A 59 10.70 2.02 10.59
N LEU A 60 9.64 2.41 9.86
CA LEU A 60 8.25 2.30 10.31
C LEU A 60 7.93 0.85 10.70
N ARG A 61 8.25 -0.10 9.82
CA ARG A 61 8.01 -1.54 10.09
C ARG A 61 8.78 -2.02 11.33
N LYS A 62 10.07 -1.68 11.44
CA LYS A 62 10.93 -2.04 12.57
C LYS A 62 10.43 -1.45 13.90
N ARG A 63 9.85 -0.25 13.87
CA ARG A 63 9.28 0.42 15.05
C ARG A 63 7.89 -0.08 15.44
N GLY A 64 7.32 -1.05 14.71
CA GLY A 64 6.02 -1.63 14.99
C GLY A 64 4.84 -0.73 14.62
N VAL A 65 5.07 0.30 13.79
CA VAL A 65 4.00 1.10 13.20
C VAL A 65 3.27 0.26 12.16
N TRP A 66 1.93 0.22 12.20
CA TRP A 66 1.16 -0.42 11.13
C TRP A 66 1.41 0.31 9.82
N LEU A 67 1.97 -0.40 8.84
CA LEU A 67 2.39 0.19 7.57
C LEU A 67 1.54 -0.32 6.42
N GLU A 68 1.01 0.61 5.62
CA GLU A 68 0.45 0.36 4.31
C GLU A 68 1.21 1.17 3.26
N ILE A 69 1.26 0.68 2.03
CA ILE A 69 1.98 1.33 0.93
C ILE A 69 1.00 1.64 -0.20
N THR A 70 1.07 2.86 -0.73
CA THR A 70 0.34 3.26 -1.93
C THR A 70 1.32 3.51 -3.08
N ASN A 71 1.02 2.90 -4.24
CA ASN A 71 1.72 3.14 -5.50
C ASN A 71 0.73 3.62 -6.56
N LEU A 72 0.86 4.87 -6.98
CA LEU A 72 0.10 5.41 -8.11
C LEU A 72 0.72 4.86 -9.40
N VAL A 73 -0.01 4.06 -10.15
CA VAL A 73 0.46 3.49 -11.41
C VAL A 73 0.23 4.48 -12.53
N VAL A 74 1.32 4.98 -13.13
CA VAL A 74 1.30 6.00 -14.19
C VAL A 74 1.74 5.36 -15.51
N PRO A 75 0.88 5.37 -16.56
CA PRO A 75 1.19 4.75 -17.83
C PRO A 75 2.49 5.27 -18.47
N GLY A 76 3.35 4.36 -18.91
CA GLY A 76 4.64 4.67 -19.53
C GLY A 76 5.76 5.09 -18.56
N TYR A 77 5.49 5.14 -17.24
CA TYR A 77 6.50 5.48 -16.23
C TYR A 77 6.81 4.30 -15.31
N ASN A 78 5.82 3.77 -14.59
CA ASN A 78 6.03 2.71 -13.59
C ASN A 78 5.10 1.50 -13.77
N ASP A 79 4.46 1.38 -14.92
CA ASP A 79 3.53 0.30 -15.25
C ASP A 79 4.22 -0.92 -15.91
N ASP A 80 5.56 -0.90 -16.06
CA ASP A 80 6.34 -2.04 -16.54
C ASP A 80 6.23 -3.22 -15.56
N PRO A 81 5.78 -4.41 -16.01
CA PRO A 81 5.69 -5.60 -15.18
C PRO A 81 6.98 -6.01 -14.44
N LYS A 82 8.15 -5.73 -15.05
CA LYS A 82 9.46 -6.02 -14.43
C LYS A 82 9.74 -5.09 -13.25
N VAL A 83 9.42 -3.82 -13.39
CA VAL A 83 9.56 -2.81 -12.31
C VAL A 83 8.59 -3.12 -11.18
N ILE A 84 7.33 -3.43 -11.48
CA ILE A 84 6.32 -3.84 -10.50
C ILE A 84 6.79 -5.07 -9.74
N ARG A 85 7.28 -6.11 -10.43
CA ARG A 85 7.82 -7.32 -9.80
C ARG A 85 8.99 -7.01 -8.88
N LYS A 86 9.95 -6.20 -9.31
CA LYS A 86 11.10 -5.79 -8.49
C LYS A 86 10.65 -5.09 -7.20
N MET A 87 9.71 -4.15 -7.31
CA MET A 87 9.14 -3.43 -6.17
C MET A 87 8.41 -4.39 -5.21
N THR A 88 7.52 -5.22 -5.74
CA THR A 88 6.69 -6.11 -4.90
C THR A 88 7.49 -7.22 -4.24
N THR A 89 8.52 -7.75 -4.92
CA THR A 89 9.48 -8.68 -4.30
C THR A 89 10.24 -8.01 -3.17
N TRP A 90 10.71 -6.76 -3.36
CA TRP A 90 11.38 -6.01 -2.30
C TRP A 90 10.45 -5.77 -1.10
N ILE A 91 9.19 -5.37 -1.33
CA ILE A 91 8.22 -5.18 -0.25
C ILE A 91 8.03 -6.48 0.53
N ALA A 92 7.81 -7.61 -0.16
CA ALA A 92 7.58 -8.89 0.48
C ALA A 92 8.79 -9.38 1.30
N SER A 93 10.03 -9.17 0.79
CA SER A 93 11.25 -9.64 1.44
C SER A 93 11.72 -8.73 2.58
N GLU A 94 11.65 -7.40 2.42
CA GLU A 94 12.21 -6.44 3.35
C GLU A 94 11.21 -5.97 4.43
N LEU A 95 9.91 -5.95 4.09
CA LEU A 95 8.88 -5.43 4.99
C LEU A 95 7.92 -6.51 5.48
N GLY A 96 7.79 -7.60 4.74
CA GLY A 96 6.92 -8.73 5.05
C GLY A 96 5.73 -8.86 4.09
N PRO A 97 5.23 -10.11 3.93
CA PRO A 97 4.13 -10.41 3.02
C PRO A 97 2.76 -9.87 3.49
N ASP A 98 2.66 -9.46 4.75
CA ASP A 98 1.47 -8.95 5.40
C ASP A 98 1.28 -7.44 5.25
N VAL A 99 2.26 -6.71 4.68
CA VAL A 99 2.14 -5.27 4.40
C VAL A 99 1.16 -5.04 3.25
N PRO A 100 0.05 -4.29 3.48
CA PRO A 100 -0.89 -3.97 2.43
C PRO A 100 -0.28 -3.07 1.36
N LEU A 101 -0.52 -3.41 0.08
CA LEU A 101 -0.12 -2.62 -1.08
C LEU A 101 -1.35 -2.19 -1.86
N HIS A 102 -1.48 -0.88 -2.10
CA HIS A 102 -2.55 -0.27 -2.87
C HIS A 102 -2.00 0.23 -4.21
N PHE A 103 -2.43 -0.37 -5.33
CA PHE A 103 -2.22 0.19 -6.66
C PHE A 103 -3.34 1.16 -6.97
N SER A 104 -3.03 2.45 -7.03
CA SER A 104 -4.01 3.49 -7.35
C SER A 104 -4.00 3.84 -8.82
N ARG A 105 -5.20 3.98 -9.40
CA ARG A 105 -5.40 4.44 -10.77
C ARG A 105 -4.98 5.89 -10.91
N PHE A 106 -4.09 6.18 -11.86
CA PHE A 106 -3.77 7.54 -12.27
C PHE A 106 -4.91 8.12 -13.11
N SER A 107 -5.20 9.41 -12.89
CA SER A 107 -6.06 10.23 -13.74
C SER A 107 -5.29 11.46 -14.21
N PRO A 108 -5.39 11.87 -15.49
CA PRO A 108 -4.65 13.00 -16.04
C PRO A 108 -4.92 14.30 -15.29
N THR A 109 -3.86 14.87 -14.68
CA THR A 109 -3.95 16.14 -13.96
C THR A 109 -2.64 16.93 -14.08
N TYR A 110 -2.68 18.21 -13.74
CA TYR A 110 -1.53 19.10 -13.63
C TYR A 110 -0.60 19.04 -14.86
N ARG A 111 0.63 18.54 -14.72
CA ARG A 111 1.65 18.46 -15.78
C ARG A 111 1.57 17.21 -16.65
N LEU A 112 0.76 16.21 -16.25
CA LEU A 112 0.61 14.94 -16.96
C LEU A 112 -0.77 14.82 -17.66
N LYS A 113 -1.30 15.94 -18.17
CA LYS A 113 -2.59 15.99 -18.87
C LYS A 113 -2.59 15.27 -20.23
N ASN A 114 -1.42 15.05 -20.78
CA ASN A 114 -1.19 14.37 -22.06
C ASN A 114 -1.17 12.84 -21.97
N LEU A 115 -1.23 12.27 -20.77
CA LEU A 115 -1.29 10.83 -20.58
C LEU A 115 -2.74 10.36 -20.47
N PRO A 116 -3.07 9.13 -20.90
CA PRO A 116 -4.36 8.53 -20.61
C PRO A 116 -4.44 8.13 -19.13
N PRO A 117 -5.66 7.99 -18.55
CA PRO A 117 -5.80 7.34 -17.26
C PRO A 117 -5.30 5.90 -17.32
N THR A 118 -4.80 5.37 -16.19
CA THR A 118 -4.32 3.98 -16.15
C THR A 118 -5.44 3.02 -16.54
N PRO A 119 -5.26 2.16 -17.55
CA PRO A 119 -6.22 1.11 -17.87
C PRO A 119 -6.41 0.16 -16.68
N VAL A 120 -7.66 -0.21 -16.37
CA VAL A 120 -7.97 -1.15 -15.28
C VAL A 120 -7.21 -2.48 -15.42
N PRO A 121 -7.12 -3.09 -16.63
CA PRO A 121 -6.34 -4.32 -16.81
C PRO A 121 -4.84 -4.19 -16.43
N THR A 122 -4.25 -2.99 -16.52
CA THR A 122 -2.87 -2.74 -16.07
C THR A 122 -2.77 -2.87 -14.54
N LEU A 123 -3.74 -2.35 -13.80
CA LEU A 123 -3.81 -2.47 -12.34
C LEU A 123 -4.08 -3.93 -11.90
N GLU A 124 -4.96 -4.64 -12.58
CA GLU A 124 -5.23 -6.06 -12.34
C GLU A 124 -3.98 -6.91 -12.55
N LYS A 125 -3.24 -6.66 -13.62
CA LYS A 125 -1.95 -7.31 -13.89
C LYS A 125 -0.92 -6.99 -12.80
N ALA A 126 -0.84 -5.74 -12.36
CA ALA A 126 0.03 -5.33 -11.25
C ALA A 126 -0.33 -6.07 -9.95
N ARG A 127 -1.63 -6.20 -9.64
CA ARG A 127 -2.14 -6.96 -8.50
C ARG A 127 -1.71 -8.44 -8.57
N VAL A 128 -1.89 -9.09 -9.71
CA VAL A 128 -1.47 -10.49 -9.90
C VAL A 128 0.04 -10.67 -9.70
N ILE A 129 0.86 -9.74 -10.21
CA ILE A 129 2.32 -9.75 -10.02
C ILE A 129 2.66 -9.63 -8.53
N ALA A 130 2.02 -8.71 -7.81
CA ALA A 130 2.26 -8.49 -6.39
C ALA A 130 1.88 -9.72 -5.55
N GLN A 131 0.74 -10.34 -5.82
CA GLN A 131 0.33 -11.59 -5.18
C GLN A 131 1.30 -12.74 -5.49
N SER A 132 1.79 -12.84 -6.72
CA SER A 132 2.81 -13.82 -7.12
C SER A 132 4.17 -13.58 -6.46
N SER A 133 4.45 -12.35 -6.01
CA SER A 133 5.64 -12.01 -5.22
C SER A 133 5.47 -12.31 -3.72
N GLY A 134 4.32 -12.84 -3.30
CA GLY A 134 4.04 -13.28 -1.93
C GLY A 134 3.20 -12.29 -1.10
N LEU A 135 2.81 -11.13 -1.62
CA LEU A 135 1.99 -10.18 -0.87
C LEU A 135 0.56 -10.71 -0.66
N MET A 136 0.09 -10.68 0.58
CA MET A 136 -1.22 -11.21 0.99
C MET A 136 -2.35 -10.23 0.74
N TYR A 137 -2.09 -8.92 0.87
CA TYR A 137 -3.10 -7.86 0.83
C TYR A 137 -2.75 -6.87 -0.27
N VAL A 138 -3.39 -7.03 -1.44
CA VAL A 138 -3.15 -6.17 -2.60
C VAL A 138 -4.47 -5.62 -3.12
N TYR A 139 -4.58 -4.29 -3.07
CA TYR A 139 -5.78 -3.54 -3.41
C TYR A 139 -5.62 -2.75 -4.71
N ILE A 140 -6.76 -2.43 -5.34
CA ILE A 140 -6.85 -1.47 -6.44
C ILE A 140 -7.68 -0.29 -5.97
N GLY A 141 -7.08 0.91 -5.99
CA GLY A 141 -7.73 2.17 -5.62
C GLY A 141 -8.10 3.03 -6.83
N ASN A 142 -8.99 3.99 -6.64
CA ASN A 142 -9.49 4.91 -7.66
C ASN A 142 -10.25 4.21 -8.82
N VAL A 143 -10.82 3.02 -8.56
CA VAL A 143 -11.71 2.28 -9.46
C VAL A 143 -12.92 1.84 -8.64
N VAL A 144 -13.93 2.70 -8.55
CA VAL A 144 -15.09 2.51 -7.69
C VAL A 144 -15.84 1.21 -8.02
N GLY A 145 -16.09 0.38 -7.01
CA GLY A 145 -16.81 -0.89 -7.13
C GLY A 145 -15.98 -2.05 -7.66
N HIS A 146 -14.67 -1.87 -7.83
CA HIS A 146 -13.79 -2.97 -8.22
C HIS A 146 -13.65 -4.00 -7.08
N GLU A 147 -13.70 -5.29 -7.43
CA GLU A 147 -13.62 -6.37 -6.43
C GLU A 147 -12.35 -6.29 -5.54
N ALA A 148 -11.24 -5.77 -6.07
CA ALA A 148 -9.99 -5.59 -5.35
C ALA A 148 -10.01 -4.43 -4.34
N GLU A 149 -11.13 -3.72 -4.13
CA GLU A 149 -11.34 -2.85 -2.97
C GLU A 149 -11.59 -3.68 -1.69
N ASN A 150 -12.02 -4.93 -1.83
CA ASN A 150 -12.33 -5.83 -0.72
C ASN A 150 -11.07 -6.41 -0.08
N THR A 151 -11.14 -6.70 1.23
CA THR A 151 -10.12 -7.52 1.90
C THR A 151 -10.50 -8.99 1.81
N TYR A 152 -9.57 -9.79 1.32
CA TYR A 152 -9.70 -11.24 1.22
C TYR A 152 -8.88 -11.94 2.30
N CYS A 153 -9.44 -12.99 2.89
CA CYS A 153 -8.72 -13.84 3.82
C CYS A 153 -7.53 -14.53 3.12
N PRO A 154 -6.30 -14.44 3.62
CA PRO A 154 -5.16 -15.09 2.99
C PRO A 154 -5.25 -16.63 3.06
N GLY A 155 -5.98 -17.19 4.03
CA GLY A 155 -6.19 -18.64 4.15
C GLY A 155 -7.27 -19.17 3.21
N CYS A 156 -8.53 -18.77 3.40
CA CYS A 156 -9.67 -19.34 2.64
C CYS A 156 -10.12 -18.53 1.43
N LYS A 157 -9.48 -17.41 1.12
CA LYS A 157 -9.76 -16.52 -0.02
C LYS A 157 -11.15 -15.89 -0.05
N LYS A 158 -11.99 -16.08 0.98
CA LYS A 158 -13.27 -15.40 1.09
C LYS A 158 -13.08 -13.93 1.43
N VAL A 159 -14.03 -13.10 0.97
CA VAL A 159 -14.10 -11.69 1.37
C VAL A 159 -14.36 -11.62 2.88
N VAL A 160 -13.57 -10.86 3.60
CA VAL A 160 -13.71 -10.63 5.06
C VAL A 160 -14.01 -9.18 5.39
N ILE A 161 -13.72 -8.23 4.49
CA ILE A 161 -14.21 -6.86 4.56
C ILE A 161 -14.65 -6.47 3.16
N ARG A 162 -15.92 -6.15 3.02
CA ARG A 162 -16.50 -5.69 1.74
C ARG A 162 -16.53 -4.17 1.72
N ARG A 163 -16.01 -3.60 0.63
CA ARG A 163 -15.97 -2.14 0.42
C ARG A 163 -16.50 -1.75 -0.96
N VAL A 164 -17.04 -0.54 -1.00
CA VAL A 164 -17.23 0.23 -2.25
C VAL A 164 -16.75 1.64 -1.96
N SER A 165 -15.66 2.03 -2.59
CA SER A 165 -14.96 3.29 -2.29
C SER A 165 -14.63 3.40 -0.79
N TYR A 166 -15.11 4.45 -0.11
CA TYR A 166 -14.91 4.67 1.33
C TYR A 166 -15.95 3.98 2.23
N SER A 167 -16.98 3.35 1.63
CA SER A 167 -18.04 2.70 2.40
C SER A 167 -17.69 1.25 2.72
N ILE A 168 -17.72 0.89 4.01
CA ILE A 168 -17.63 -0.50 4.47
C ILE A 168 -19.05 -1.09 4.49
N LEU A 169 -19.28 -2.13 3.68
CA LEU A 169 -20.60 -2.77 3.53
C LEU A 169 -20.76 -3.94 4.48
N SER A 170 -19.71 -4.71 4.75
CA SER A 170 -19.71 -5.79 5.73
C SER A 170 -18.32 -6.09 6.27
N VAL A 171 -18.26 -6.64 7.50
CA VAL A 171 -17.05 -7.09 8.17
C VAL A 171 -17.28 -8.48 8.73
N ASP A 172 -16.63 -9.49 8.14
CA ASP A 172 -16.69 -10.90 8.54
C ASP A 172 -15.45 -11.30 9.33
N LEU A 173 -15.16 -10.53 10.38
CA LEU A 173 -14.06 -10.75 11.33
C LEU A 173 -14.60 -10.96 12.75
N LYS A 174 -13.88 -11.76 13.54
CA LYS A 174 -14.09 -11.92 14.99
C LYS A 174 -12.73 -11.85 15.68
N ALA A 175 -12.52 -10.83 16.51
CA ALA A 175 -11.24 -10.57 17.21
C ALA A 175 -10.02 -10.68 16.25
N GLY A 176 -10.05 -9.93 15.14
CA GLY A 176 -8.97 -9.90 14.14
C GLY A 176 -8.78 -11.19 13.33
N ARG A 177 -9.73 -12.14 13.39
CA ARG A 177 -9.67 -13.42 12.66
C ARG A 177 -10.83 -13.56 11.68
N CYS A 178 -10.56 -14.22 10.56
CA CYS A 178 -11.57 -14.59 9.59
C CYS A 178 -12.72 -15.37 10.24
N ALA A 179 -13.96 -14.92 10.07
CA ALA A 179 -15.14 -15.59 10.62
C ALA A 179 -15.33 -17.01 10.07
N HIS A 180 -14.82 -17.29 8.85
CA HIS A 180 -15.00 -18.56 8.16
C HIS A 180 -13.96 -19.63 8.53
N CYS A 181 -12.65 -19.26 8.56
CA CYS A 181 -11.58 -20.25 8.74
C CYS A 181 -10.63 -19.95 9.92
N LYS A 182 -10.89 -18.88 10.68
CA LYS A 182 -10.12 -18.45 11.87
C LYS A 182 -8.67 -18.00 11.57
N THR A 183 -8.24 -17.93 10.30
CA THR A 183 -6.95 -17.36 9.93
C THR A 183 -6.85 -15.93 10.45
N PRO A 184 -5.74 -15.55 11.12
CA PRO A 184 -5.49 -14.16 11.52
C PRO A 184 -5.47 -13.24 10.30
N ILE A 185 -6.10 -12.09 10.41
CA ILE A 185 -6.07 -11.05 9.40
C ILE A 185 -5.15 -9.94 9.92
N ALA A 186 -4.13 -9.58 9.16
CA ALA A 186 -3.21 -8.54 9.54
C ALA A 186 -3.93 -7.19 9.61
N GLY A 187 -3.69 -6.42 10.69
CA GLY A 187 -4.38 -5.16 10.99
C GLY A 187 -4.28 -4.79 12.46
N ILE A 188 -4.79 -3.62 12.80
CA ILE A 188 -5.04 -3.21 14.19
C ILE A 188 -6.53 -3.47 14.44
N TRP A 189 -6.84 -4.34 15.41
CA TRP A 189 -8.20 -4.75 15.75
C TRP A 189 -8.43 -4.52 17.23
N ASP A 190 -9.52 -3.85 17.57
CA ASP A 190 -9.98 -3.65 18.95
C ASP A 190 -10.65 -4.90 19.49
#